data_3c9877eda1426d4441a3af8005a152a7
#
_entry.id   3c9877eda1426d4441a3af8005a152a7
#
_cell.length_a   1.000
_cell.length_b   1.000
_cell.length_c   1.000
_cell.angle_alpha   90.00
_cell.angle_beta   90.00
_cell.angle_gamma   90.00
#
_symmetry.space_group_name_H-M   'P 1'
#
loop_
_entity.id
_entity.type
_entity.pdbx_description
1 polymer ?
#
loop_
_entity_poly.entity_id
_entity_poly.type
_entity_poly.pdbx_seq_one_letter_code
_entity_poly.pdbx_strand_id
1 'polypeptide(L)'
;IMITTKRGRVSDGLKVKVNANTGWNVAKAYPEYLGSAEYMSLYNEAFLNDGGNPNNLPYSPESIYNYASGQNPYRYPSVDFYSSDYIKKAFNRSEVSAEIEGGNQRARFYANISYNRAGDNLNFGEAKNDYTDRFNVRGNVDIELSKNISAYVNANATYYSSKSANNSYKYWELARTFRPNRVAPLIPIDMIDPNAKNALTMIGATNNIIDGKYFLGGSNLDQSNVFGDIYASGTNVYHSRQFQFDAGLNFDLSSVLKGLSFHTMVAIDYATLYTTSFNNTYATFQPTWANYNGKDVIVGLNNNGTVDKKSGVQNISGSADNQTIAFNAHFDYDRTFNDVHNVSAMLVANGYQQTKSGEYHKTSNANMGLQLSYNYDHKYYADFALATPWSAKLPSAKRLGLSPSATLGWRLSKEK
;
A
#
# COMPACT_ATOMS: atom_id res chain seq x y z
N ILE A 1 8.49 -0.75 20.82
CA ILE A 1 9.53 -0.22 19.91
C ILE A 1 9.52 1.29 20.08
N MET A 2 10.66 1.86 20.45
CA MET A 2 10.86 3.31 20.54
C MET A 2 11.62 3.77 19.30
N ILE A 3 11.10 4.77 18.60
CA ILE A 3 11.70 5.31 17.38
C ILE A 3 12.08 6.76 17.66
N THR A 4 13.36 7.08 17.54
CA THR A 4 13.87 8.45 17.62
C THR A 4 14.24 8.94 16.23
N THR A 5 13.93 10.19 15.94
CA THR A 5 14.22 10.80 14.64
C THR A 5 15.49 11.65 14.73
N LYS A 6 16.15 11.85 13.58
CA LYS A 6 17.33 12.73 13.50
C LYS A 6 17.00 14.14 13.97
N ARG A 7 17.94 14.74 14.68
CA ARG A 7 17.88 16.12 15.18
C ARG A 7 19.00 16.96 14.60
N GLY A 8 18.79 18.26 14.54
CA GLY A 8 19.82 19.22 14.18
C GLY A 8 20.98 19.21 15.18
N ARG A 9 22.16 19.57 14.71
CA ARG A 9 23.39 19.67 15.53
C ARG A 9 23.95 21.07 15.46
N VAL A 10 24.64 21.45 16.52
CA VAL A 10 25.47 22.66 16.49
C VAL A 10 26.57 22.48 15.45
N SER A 11 26.67 23.38 14.50
CA SER A 11 27.65 23.32 13.41
C SER A 11 28.02 24.73 12.94
N ASP A 12 29.25 24.89 12.45
CA ASP A 12 29.75 26.17 11.93
C ASP A 12 29.13 26.57 10.58
N GLY A 13 28.23 25.76 10.06
CA GLY A 13 27.53 26.02 8.79
C GLY A 13 26.42 25.01 8.52
N LEU A 14 25.70 25.25 7.42
CA LEU A 14 24.66 24.38 6.92
C LEU A 14 25.26 23.12 6.32
N LYS A 15 24.82 21.95 6.77
CA LYS A 15 25.16 20.68 6.14
C LYS A 15 24.01 20.22 5.27
N VAL A 16 24.32 19.97 4.00
CA VAL A 16 23.38 19.47 3.01
C VAL A 16 23.88 18.12 2.50
N LYS A 17 23.01 17.12 2.53
CA LYS A 17 23.28 15.80 1.97
C LYS A 17 22.19 15.45 0.99
N VAL A 18 22.55 15.16 -0.25
CA VAL A 18 21.63 14.69 -1.28
C VAL A 18 21.93 13.24 -1.61
N ASN A 19 20.90 12.40 -1.64
CA ASN A 19 20.99 11.02 -2.08
C ASN A 19 20.02 10.84 -3.25
N ALA A 20 20.50 10.17 -4.28
CA ALA A 20 19.67 9.75 -5.40
C ALA A 20 19.96 8.29 -5.71
N ASN A 21 18.91 7.50 -5.78
CA ASN A 21 18.99 6.08 -6.12
C ASN A 21 18.01 5.80 -7.25
N THR A 22 18.47 5.00 -8.21
CA THR A 22 17.59 4.41 -9.20
C THR A 22 17.94 2.94 -9.37
N GLY A 23 16.94 2.13 -9.61
CA GLY A 23 17.11 0.70 -9.77
C GLY A 23 15.95 0.09 -10.54
N TRP A 24 16.10 -1.16 -10.89
CA TRP A 24 15.09 -1.93 -11.58
C TRP A 24 14.76 -3.18 -10.78
N ASN A 25 13.48 -3.38 -10.58
CA ASN A 25 12.96 -4.63 -10.04
C ASN A 25 12.87 -5.63 -11.19
N VAL A 26 13.59 -6.71 -11.08
CA VAL A 26 13.61 -7.81 -12.04
C VAL A 26 13.08 -9.05 -11.33
N ALA A 27 12.09 -9.72 -11.91
CA ALA A 27 11.61 -10.97 -11.35
C ALA A 27 12.71 -12.04 -11.44
N LYS A 28 12.97 -12.72 -10.34
CA LYS A 28 13.95 -13.81 -10.29
C LYS A 28 13.45 -15.05 -11.04
N ALA A 29 12.18 -15.36 -10.91
CA ALA A 29 11.50 -16.44 -11.60
C ALA A 29 9.99 -16.16 -11.61
N TYR A 30 9.31 -16.70 -12.58
CA TYR A 30 7.84 -16.78 -12.63
C TYR A 30 7.40 -18.24 -12.55
N PRO A 31 6.19 -18.53 -12.07
CA PRO A 31 5.61 -19.86 -12.19
C PRO A 31 5.44 -20.24 -13.66
N GLU A 32 5.68 -21.49 -13.98
CA GLU A 32 5.35 -22.06 -15.28
C GLU A 32 4.02 -22.77 -15.19
N TYR A 33 3.09 -22.42 -16.07
CA TYR A 33 1.77 -23.05 -16.17
C TYR A 33 1.68 -23.81 -17.50
N LEU A 34 0.76 -24.78 -17.52
CA LEU A 34 0.49 -25.58 -18.69
C LEU A 34 -0.01 -24.71 -19.86
N GLY A 35 0.45 -24.99 -21.05
CA GLY A 35 -0.15 -24.50 -22.28
C GLY A 35 -1.53 -25.14 -22.53
N SER A 36 -2.26 -24.58 -23.49
CA SER A 36 -3.64 -25.03 -23.76
C SER A 36 -3.75 -26.49 -24.13
N ALA A 37 -2.87 -27.00 -25.00
CA ALA A 37 -2.92 -28.40 -25.41
C ALA A 37 -2.61 -29.37 -24.26
N GLU A 38 -1.63 -29.05 -23.42
CA GLU A 38 -1.29 -29.83 -22.24
C GLU A 38 -2.43 -29.81 -21.22
N TYR A 39 -2.99 -28.62 -20.95
CA TYR A 39 -4.15 -28.46 -20.09
C TYR A 39 -5.33 -29.32 -20.56
N MET A 40 -5.66 -29.26 -21.86
CA MET A 40 -6.77 -30.01 -22.45
C MET A 40 -6.53 -31.52 -22.35
N SER A 41 -5.29 -31.98 -22.56
CA SER A 41 -4.93 -33.39 -22.46
C SER A 41 -5.09 -33.91 -21.03
N LEU A 42 -4.55 -33.20 -20.04
CA LEU A 42 -4.67 -33.56 -18.63
C LEU A 42 -6.12 -33.44 -18.12
N TYR A 43 -6.90 -32.51 -18.65
CA TYR A 43 -8.32 -32.41 -18.34
C TYR A 43 -9.11 -33.64 -18.82
N ASN A 44 -8.81 -34.13 -20.04
CA ASN A 44 -9.37 -35.38 -20.55
C ASN A 44 -8.95 -36.57 -19.70
N GLU A 45 -7.70 -36.64 -19.28
CA GLU A 45 -7.21 -37.72 -18.38
C GLU A 45 -7.97 -37.69 -17.04
N ALA A 46 -8.11 -36.52 -16.42
CA ALA A 46 -8.85 -36.37 -15.20
C ALA A 46 -10.33 -36.79 -15.38
N PHE A 47 -10.97 -36.40 -16.49
CA PHE A 47 -12.35 -36.79 -16.83
C PHE A 47 -12.49 -38.32 -16.91
N LEU A 48 -11.53 -39.00 -17.54
CA LEU A 48 -11.53 -40.47 -17.65
C LEU A 48 -11.30 -41.14 -16.28
N ASN A 49 -10.42 -40.61 -15.45
CA ASN A 49 -10.14 -41.12 -14.11
C ASN A 49 -11.38 -40.98 -13.19
N ASP A 50 -12.21 -39.97 -13.44
CA ASP A 50 -13.49 -39.78 -12.73
C ASP A 50 -14.62 -40.65 -13.29
N GLY A 51 -14.31 -41.59 -14.20
CA GLY A 51 -15.29 -42.54 -14.83
C GLY A 51 -16.02 -41.96 -16.03
N GLY A 52 -15.52 -40.90 -16.62
CA GLY A 52 -16.07 -40.28 -17.84
C GLY A 52 -16.02 -41.21 -19.06
N ASN A 53 -16.95 -41.01 -20.01
CA ASN A 53 -17.05 -41.82 -21.22
C ASN A 53 -15.90 -41.51 -22.20
N PRO A 54 -15.06 -42.48 -22.58
CA PRO A 54 -13.95 -42.28 -23.50
C PRO A 54 -14.39 -41.88 -24.93
N ASN A 55 -15.63 -42.18 -25.31
CA ASN A 55 -16.18 -41.80 -26.61
C ASN A 55 -16.76 -40.36 -26.62
N ASN A 56 -16.76 -39.69 -25.47
CA ASN A 56 -17.30 -38.34 -25.34
C ASN A 56 -16.34 -37.47 -24.47
N LEU A 57 -15.13 -37.34 -24.93
CA LEU A 57 -14.12 -36.54 -24.24
C LEU A 57 -14.48 -35.05 -24.28
N PRO A 58 -14.23 -34.30 -23.22
CA PRO A 58 -14.43 -32.83 -23.17
C PRO A 58 -13.66 -32.08 -24.28
N TYR A 59 -12.49 -32.55 -24.66
CA TYR A 59 -11.69 -32.02 -25.76
C TYR A 59 -11.35 -33.13 -26.74
N SER A 60 -11.69 -32.94 -28.03
CA SER A 60 -11.34 -33.88 -29.07
C SER A 60 -9.85 -33.88 -29.39
N PRO A 61 -9.27 -34.99 -29.87
CA PRO A 61 -7.85 -35.05 -30.33
C PRO A 61 -7.53 -33.98 -31.36
N GLU A 62 -8.44 -33.73 -32.29
CA GLU A 62 -8.32 -32.68 -33.30
C GLU A 62 -8.23 -31.29 -32.67
N SER A 63 -9.09 -31.02 -31.70
CA SER A 63 -9.04 -29.76 -30.96
C SER A 63 -7.70 -29.58 -30.26
N ILE A 64 -7.22 -30.59 -29.54
CA ILE A 64 -5.92 -30.55 -28.85
C ILE A 64 -4.78 -30.29 -29.85
N TYR A 65 -4.79 -30.97 -31.01
CA TYR A 65 -3.82 -30.75 -32.06
C TYR A 65 -3.83 -29.29 -32.57
N ASN A 66 -4.98 -28.73 -32.82
CA ASN A 66 -5.14 -27.35 -33.28
C ASN A 66 -4.54 -26.34 -32.27
N TYR A 67 -4.79 -26.54 -30.98
CA TYR A 67 -4.20 -25.70 -29.93
C TYR A 67 -2.67 -25.93 -29.78
N ALA A 68 -2.18 -27.14 -30.01
CA ALA A 68 -0.73 -27.45 -30.00
C ALA A 68 -0.01 -26.87 -31.20
N SER A 69 -0.67 -26.72 -32.35
CA SER A 69 -0.08 -26.29 -33.60
C SER A 69 0.50 -24.87 -33.61
N GLY A 70 -0.08 -23.98 -32.79
CA GLY A 70 0.28 -22.57 -32.75
C GLY A 70 -0.05 -21.78 -34.04
N GLN A 71 -0.76 -22.38 -35.00
CA GLN A 71 -1.02 -21.77 -36.32
C GLN A 71 -1.84 -20.49 -36.26
N ASN A 72 -2.80 -20.42 -35.36
CA ASN A 72 -3.61 -19.24 -35.16
C ASN A 72 -3.89 -19.02 -33.66
N PRO A 73 -3.10 -18.20 -32.98
CA PRO A 73 -3.24 -17.97 -31.53
C PRO A 73 -4.53 -17.20 -31.15
N TYR A 74 -5.21 -16.60 -32.11
CA TYR A 74 -6.49 -15.91 -31.89
C TYR A 74 -7.68 -16.86 -31.99
N ARG A 75 -7.56 -17.92 -32.77
CA ARG A 75 -8.57 -18.98 -32.89
C ARG A 75 -8.34 -20.08 -31.85
N TYR A 76 -7.09 -20.40 -31.57
CA TYR A 76 -6.65 -21.44 -30.64
C TYR A 76 -5.74 -20.84 -29.57
N PRO A 77 -6.31 -20.01 -28.66
CA PRO A 77 -5.50 -19.28 -27.70
C PRO A 77 -4.79 -20.19 -26.70
N SER A 78 -3.58 -19.79 -26.32
CA SER A 78 -2.84 -20.36 -25.21
C SER A 78 -2.29 -19.20 -24.36
N VAL A 79 -3.11 -18.76 -23.41
CA VAL A 79 -2.81 -17.54 -22.64
C VAL A 79 -1.84 -17.86 -21.52
N ASP A 80 -0.65 -17.28 -21.57
CA ASP A 80 0.33 -17.30 -20.50
C ASP A 80 0.38 -15.92 -19.83
N PHE A 81 -0.15 -15.84 -18.60
CA PHE A 81 -0.17 -14.61 -17.79
C PHE A 81 1.22 -14.07 -17.44
N TYR A 82 2.24 -14.90 -17.50
CA TYR A 82 3.61 -14.53 -17.17
C TYR A 82 4.49 -14.25 -18.40
N SER A 83 3.89 -14.25 -19.59
CA SER A 83 4.59 -13.91 -20.82
C SER A 83 5.03 -12.43 -20.86
N SER A 84 5.98 -12.12 -21.72
CA SER A 84 6.44 -10.75 -21.98
C SER A 84 5.40 -9.86 -22.65
N ASP A 85 4.31 -10.42 -23.14
CA ASP A 85 3.17 -9.67 -23.69
C ASP A 85 2.42 -8.91 -22.59
N TYR A 86 2.37 -9.49 -21.39
CA TYR A 86 1.63 -8.96 -20.26
C TYR A 86 2.51 -8.43 -19.14
N ILE A 87 3.76 -8.86 -19.04
CA ILE A 87 4.66 -8.52 -17.95
C ILE A 87 5.93 -7.85 -18.45
N LYS A 88 6.30 -6.74 -17.84
CA LYS A 88 7.60 -6.09 -18.07
C LYS A 88 8.73 -6.98 -17.54
N LYS A 89 9.81 -7.09 -18.30
CA LYS A 89 11.04 -7.77 -17.84
C LYS A 89 11.65 -7.09 -16.62
N ALA A 90 11.46 -5.79 -16.51
CA ALA A 90 11.89 -4.98 -15.37
C ALA A 90 11.04 -3.72 -15.28
N PHE A 91 10.84 -3.21 -14.05
CA PHE A 91 10.24 -1.90 -13.83
C PHE A 91 11.11 -1.05 -12.90
N ASN A 92 11.11 0.26 -13.16
CA ASN A 92 11.98 1.20 -12.45
C ASN A 92 11.42 1.57 -11.08
N ARG A 93 12.35 1.75 -10.13
CA ARG A 93 12.14 2.45 -8.87
C ARG A 93 13.23 3.49 -8.71
N SER A 94 12.84 4.74 -8.48
CA SER A 94 13.74 5.86 -8.26
C SER A 94 13.39 6.60 -6.98
N GLU A 95 14.42 7.05 -6.27
CA GLU A 95 14.29 7.82 -5.03
C GLU A 95 15.31 8.95 -5.02
N VAL A 96 14.86 10.14 -4.64
CA VAL A 96 15.72 11.30 -4.39
C VAL A 96 15.37 11.84 -3.03
N SER A 97 16.40 12.12 -2.21
CA SER A 97 16.22 12.76 -0.92
C SER A 97 17.29 13.81 -0.66
N ALA A 98 16.91 14.88 0.03
CA ALA A 98 17.79 15.91 0.53
C ALA A 98 17.63 16.05 2.04
N GLU A 99 18.72 15.96 2.77
CA GLU A 99 18.78 16.23 4.19
C GLU A 99 19.52 17.56 4.40
N ILE A 100 18.97 18.39 5.27
CA ILE A 100 19.54 19.68 5.63
C ILE A 100 19.58 19.76 7.15
N GLU A 101 20.75 19.98 7.70
CA GLU A 101 20.90 20.16 9.14
C GLU A 101 21.82 21.35 9.46
N GLY A 102 21.54 22.00 10.57
CA GLY A 102 22.36 23.09 11.05
C GLY A 102 21.84 23.66 12.37
N GLY A 103 22.53 24.63 12.87
CA GLY A 103 22.11 25.33 14.06
C GLY A 103 23.26 25.81 14.93
N ASN A 104 22.91 26.54 15.95
CA ASN A 104 23.79 27.04 16.98
C ASN A 104 23.34 26.53 18.37
N GLN A 105 23.90 27.06 19.42
CA GLN A 105 23.55 26.67 20.80
C GLN A 105 22.11 27.04 21.17
N ARG A 106 21.47 28.02 20.49
CA ARG A 106 20.11 28.46 20.78
C ARG A 106 19.05 27.77 19.94
N ALA A 107 19.35 27.43 18.66
CA ALA A 107 18.42 26.78 17.78
C ALA A 107 19.11 25.79 16.85
N ARG A 108 18.58 24.61 16.74
CA ARG A 108 19.07 23.52 15.88
C ARG A 108 17.89 23.02 15.03
N PHE A 109 18.15 22.72 13.79
CA PHE A 109 17.12 22.18 12.92
C PHE A 109 17.65 21.05 12.06
N TYR A 110 16.75 20.16 11.72
CA TYR A 110 16.91 19.11 10.73
C TYR A 110 15.70 19.13 9.80
N ALA A 111 15.93 19.10 8.52
CA ALA A 111 14.89 18.94 7.50
C ALA A 111 15.26 17.78 6.56
N ASN A 112 14.25 17.06 6.09
CA ASN A 112 14.39 16.05 5.06
C ASN A 112 13.25 16.21 4.06
N ILE A 113 13.59 16.20 2.78
CA ILE A 113 12.65 16.18 1.68
C ILE A 113 12.97 14.94 0.85
N SER A 114 11.99 14.12 0.56
CA SER A 114 12.19 12.93 -0.26
C SER A 114 11.04 12.70 -1.23
N TYR A 115 11.40 12.19 -2.41
CA TYR A 115 10.47 11.75 -3.43
C TYR A 115 10.86 10.34 -3.88
N ASN A 116 9.89 9.45 -3.92
CA ASN A 116 10.04 8.10 -4.42
C ASN A 116 8.98 7.83 -5.49
N ARG A 117 9.41 7.27 -6.60
CA ARG A 117 8.53 6.80 -7.67
C ARG A 117 8.86 5.36 -8.02
N ALA A 118 7.84 4.52 -8.10
CA ALA A 118 7.95 3.14 -8.57
C ALA A 118 6.91 2.88 -9.66
N GLY A 119 7.32 2.22 -10.74
CA GLY A 119 6.42 1.67 -11.73
C GLY A 119 5.80 0.36 -11.26
N ASP A 120 4.98 -0.24 -12.12
CA ASP A 120 4.40 -1.57 -11.91
C ASP A 120 4.86 -2.54 -13.03
N ASN A 121 4.66 -3.83 -12.81
CA ASN A 121 5.17 -4.89 -13.68
C ASN A 121 4.26 -5.24 -14.86
N LEU A 122 2.98 -4.84 -14.89
CA LEU A 122 2.10 -5.09 -16.04
C LEU A 122 2.51 -4.22 -17.25
N ASN A 123 2.47 -4.82 -18.45
CA ASN A 123 2.99 -4.22 -19.68
C ASN A 123 1.93 -3.94 -20.74
N PHE A 124 0.65 -4.01 -20.41
CA PHE A 124 -0.41 -3.86 -21.39
C PHE A 124 -1.55 -2.97 -20.87
N GLY A 125 -2.34 -2.45 -21.80
CA GLY A 125 -3.49 -1.62 -21.51
C GLY A 125 -3.15 -0.39 -20.66
N GLU A 126 -4.08 0.02 -19.83
CA GLU A 126 -3.90 1.13 -18.89
C GLU A 126 -2.85 0.83 -17.81
N ALA A 127 -2.68 -0.46 -17.45
CA ALA A 127 -1.72 -0.86 -16.42
C ALA A 127 -0.26 -0.67 -16.82
N LYS A 128 0.04 -0.53 -18.12
CA LYS A 128 1.40 -0.20 -18.60
C LYS A 128 1.95 1.07 -17.94
N ASN A 129 1.08 2.00 -17.59
CA ASN A 129 1.40 3.30 -17.01
C ASN A 129 1.08 3.38 -15.51
N ASP A 130 0.93 2.25 -14.84
CA ASP A 130 0.70 2.19 -13.40
C ASP A 130 1.96 2.63 -12.65
N TYR A 131 1.76 3.39 -11.58
CA TYR A 131 2.84 3.91 -10.77
C TYR A 131 2.40 4.18 -9.34
N THR A 132 3.39 4.28 -8.48
CA THR A 132 3.27 4.73 -7.10
C THR A 132 4.23 5.89 -6.88
N ASP A 133 3.70 7.02 -6.39
CA ASP A 133 4.46 8.20 -6.00
C ASP A 133 4.34 8.43 -4.49
N ARG A 134 5.45 8.74 -3.85
CA ARG A 134 5.49 9.15 -2.46
C ARG A 134 6.38 10.38 -2.30
N PHE A 135 5.82 11.45 -1.82
CA PHE A 135 6.53 12.67 -1.43
C PHE A 135 6.46 12.82 0.08
N ASN A 136 7.59 13.12 0.72
CA ASN A 136 7.67 13.31 2.16
C ASN A 136 8.50 14.54 2.48
N VAL A 137 8.02 15.33 3.42
CA VAL A 137 8.75 16.46 4.02
C VAL A 137 8.73 16.30 5.52
N ARG A 138 9.89 16.38 6.13
CA ARG A 138 10.06 16.36 7.58
C ARG A 138 10.90 17.55 8.04
N GLY A 139 10.48 18.17 9.14
CA GLY A 139 11.24 19.20 9.83
C GLY A 139 11.23 18.94 11.34
N ASN A 140 12.39 19.07 11.97
CA ASN A 140 12.56 19.02 13.41
C ASN A 140 13.36 20.27 13.84
N VAL A 141 12.85 20.99 14.81
CA VAL A 141 13.48 22.19 15.35
C VAL A 141 13.57 22.08 16.87
N ASP A 142 14.73 22.29 17.42
CA ASP A 142 15.00 22.41 18.86
C ASP A 142 15.43 23.84 19.18
N ILE A 143 14.86 24.46 20.22
CA ILE A 143 15.09 25.85 20.60
C ILE A 143 15.35 25.95 22.09
N GLU A 144 16.48 26.56 22.47
CA GLU A 144 16.78 26.93 23.84
C GLU A 144 16.21 28.34 24.11
N LEU A 145 15.03 28.38 24.78
CA LEU A 145 14.34 29.65 25.10
C LEU A 145 15.03 30.40 26.23
N SER A 146 15.54 29.67 27.20
CA SER A 146 16.33 30.18 28.32
C SER A 146 17.28 29.10 28.83
N LYS A 147 18.08 29.39 29.88
CA LYS A 147 18.96 28.38 30.51
C LYS A 147 18.18 27.16 31.05
N ASN A 148 16.90 27.34 31.39
CA ASN A 148 16.10 26.35 32.07
C ASN A 148 14.88 25.90 31.24
N ILE A 149 14.67 26.45 30.03
CA ILE A 149 13.48 26.14 29.21
C ILE A 149 13.95 25.88 27.79
N SER A 150 13.64 24.70 27.28
CA SER A 150 13.77 24.38 25.88
C SER A 150 12.43 24.00 25.27
N ALA A 151 12.30 24.22 23.97
CA ALA A 151 11.15 23.88 23.17
C ALA A 151 11.58 23.02 21.96
N TYR A 152 10.66 22.21 21.49
CA TYR A 152 10.86 21.55 20.21
C TYR A 152 9.58 21.54 19.39
N VAL A 153 9.76 21.49 18.08
CA VAL A 153 8.66 21.32 17.11
C VAL A 153 9.09 20.27 16.09
N ASN A 154 8.24 19.30 15.86
CA ASN A 154 8.41 18.29 14.82
C ASN A 154 7.21 18.35 13.88
N ALA A 155 7.46 18.29 12.58
CA ALA A 155 6.44 18.18 11.57
C ALA A 155 6.83 17.16 10.53
N ASN A 156 5.87 16.37 10.07
CA ASN A 156 6.06 15.41 8.99
C ASN A 156 4.81 15.44 8.10
N ALA A 157 4.99 15.64 6.80
CA ALA A 157 3.93 15.58 5.82
C ALA A 157 4.29 14.53 4.77
N THR A 158 3.36 13.63 4.49
CA THR A 158 3.49 12.62 3.45
C THR A 158 2.32 12.72 2.49
N TYR A 159 2.63 12.81 1.20
CA TYR A 159 1.68 12.65 0.12
C TYR A 159 2.00 11.34 -0.61
N TYR A 160 0.99 10.51 -0.77
CA TYR A 160 1.07 9.24 -1.48
C TYR A 160 0.01 9.21 -2.57
N SER A 161 0.39 8.80 -3.77
CA SER A 161 -0.50 8.60 -4.90
C SER A 161 -0.15 7.30 -5.61
N SER A 162 -1.16 6.50 -5.93
CA SER A 162 -0.98 5.26 -6.68
C SER A 162 -2.02 5.17 -7.79
N LYS A 163 -1.56 5.21 -9.04
CA LYS A 163 -2.39 4.98 -10.22
C LYS A 163 -2.38 3.49 -10.55
N SER A 164 -3.54 2.93 -10.85
CA SER A 164 -3.70 1.57 -11.36
C SER A 164 -4.83 1.49 -12.38
N ALA A 165 -4.76 0.55 -13.32
CA ALA A 165 -5.90 0.15 -14.12
C ALA A 165 -7.00 -0.42 -13.21
N ASN A 166 -8.27 -0.20 -13.58
CA ASN A 166 -9.39 -0.79 -12.85
C ASN A 166 -9.27 -2.31 -12.85
N ASN A 167 -9.52 -2.92 -11.69
CA ASN A 167 -9.47 -4.38 -11.50
C ASN A 167 -8.10 -5.06 -11.78
N SER A 168 -7.00 -4.30 -11.96
CA SER A 168 -5.67 -4.88 -12.24
C SER A 168 -5.20 -5.87 -11.16
N TYR A 169 -5.64 -5.69 -9.91
CA TYR A 169 -5.34 -6.62 -8.82
C TYR A 169 -5.85 -8.04 -9.07
N LYS A 170 -6.95 -8.20 -9.83
CA LYS A 170 -7.53 -9.50 -10.21
C LYS A 170 -6.64 -10.29 -11.16
N TYR A 171 -5.71 -9.61 -11.85
CA TYR A 171 -4.79 -10.27 -12.77
C TYR A 171 -4.03 -11.42 -12.10
N TRP A 172 -3.46 -11.15 -10.94
CA TRP A 172 -2.69 -12.14 -10.18
C TRP A 172 -3.55 -13.23 -9.53
N GLU A 173 -4.80 -12.91 -9.21
CA GLU A 173 -5.75 -13.91 -8.71
C GLU A 173 -6.14 -14.90 -9.80
N LEU A 174 -6.34 -14.41 -11.03
CA LEU A 174 -6.75 -15.21 -12.18
C LEU A 174 -5.60 -15.95 -12.83
N ALA A 175 -4.37 -15.45 -12.75
CA ALA A 175 -3.18 -16.08 -13.34
C ALA A 175 -3.01 -17.55 -12.95
N ARG A 176 -3.48 -17.96 -11.79
CA ARG A 176 -3.39 -19.34 -11.26
C ARG A 176 -4.66 -20.19 -11.48
N THR A 177 -5.75 -19.62 -11.94
CA THR A 177 -7.05 -20.29 -12.04
C THR A 177 -7.68 -20.20 -13.43
N PHE A 178 -7.18 -19.31 -14.26
CA PHE A 178 -7.70 -19.11 -15.60
C PHE A 178 -7.25 -20.22 -16.53
N ARG A 179 -8.18 -20.83 -17.26
CA ARG A 179 -7.86 -21.87 -18.26
C ARG A 179 -7.17 -21.22 -19.46
N PRO A 180 -6.00 -21.68 -19.91
CA PRO A 180 -5.24 -21.01 -20.97
C PRO A 180 -5.97 -21.00 -22.33
N ASN A 181 -6.85 -21.97 -22.58
CA ASN A 181 -7.65 -22.12 -23.81
C ASN A 181 -9.00 -21.42 -23.78
N ARG A 182 -9.32 -20.67 -22.71
CA ARG A 182 -10.71 -20.19 -22.45
C ARG A 182 -11.15 -19.09 -23.40
N VAL A 183 -10.30 -18.09 -23.63
CA VAL A 183 -10.61 -16.94 -24.46
C VAL A 183 -9.33 -16.32 -25.02
N ALA A 184 -9.37 -15.87 -26.29
CA ALA A 184 -8.33 -15.00 -26.83
C ALA A 184 -8.53 -13.58 -26.30
N PRO A 185 -7.55 -12.94 -25.62
CA PRO A 185 -7.72 -11.58 -25.10
C PRO A 185 -7.98 -10.52 -26.17
N LEU A 186 -7.43 -10.72 -27.36
CA LEU A 186 -7.52 -9.81 -28.49
C LEU A 186 -7.96 -10.55 -29.76
N ILE A 187 -8.77 -9.89 -30.61
CA ILE A 187 -9.26 -10.41 -31.89
C ILE A 187 -8.80 -9.50 -33.01
N PRO A 188 -8.00 -9.97 -33.98
CA PRO A 188 -7.44 -9.13 -35.01
C PRO A 188 -8.45 -8.69 -36.07
N ILE A 189 -8.46 -7.39 -36.39
CA ILE A 189 -9.37 -6.80 -37.37
C ILE A 189 -8.99 -7.21 -38.80
N ASP A 190 -7.72 -7.36 -39.09
CA ASP A 190 -7.18 -7.73 -40.42
C ASP A 190 -7.50 -9.16 -40.83
N MET A 191 -7.96 -9.99 -39.90
CA MET A 191 -8.46 -11.35 -40.21
C MET A 191 -9.96 -11.40 -40.54
N ILE A 192 -10.67 -10.28 -40.53
CA ILE A 192 -12.08 -10.22 -40.91
C ILE A 192 -12.20 -10.38 -42.42
N ASP A 193 -13.06 -11.34 -42.84
CA ASP A 193 -13.39 -11.51 -44.25
C ASP A 193 -13.99 -10.20 -44.82
N PRO A 194 -13.53 -9.68 -45.96
CA PRO A 194 -14.12 -8.49 -46.58
C PRO A 194 -15.61 -8.57 -46.88
N ASN A 195 -16.16 -9.76 -46.96
CA ASN A 195 -17.59 -10.02 -47.17
C ASN A 195 -18.40 -10.11 -45.86
N ALA A 196 -17.76 -10.17 -44.72
CA ALA A 196 -18.38 -10.25 -43.41
C ALA A 196 -18.88 -8.86 -42.96
N LYS A 197 -19.89 -8.32 -43.65
CA LYS A 197 -20.43 -6.95 -43.45
C LYS A 197 -20.77 -6.66 -41.99
N ASN A 198 -21.37 -7.59 -41.29
CA ASN A 198 -21.74 -7.42 -39.88
C ASN A 198 -20.50 -7.26 -38.97
N ALA A 199 -19.44 -8.03 -39.21
CA ALA A 199 -18.18 -7.88 -38.45
C ALA A 199 -17.49 -6.56 -38.76
N LEU A 200 -17.51 -6.11 -40.02
CA LEU A 200 -16.95 -4.81 -40.42
C LEU A 200 -17.70 -3.63 -39.81
N THR A 201 -19.04 -3.70 -39.67
CA THR A 201 -19.81 -2.62 -39.02
C THR A 201 -19.47 -2.48 -37.54
N MET A 202 -19.01 -3.54 -36.86
CA MET A 202 -18.62 -3.48 -35.45
C MET A 202 -17.39 -2.61 -35.24
N ILE A 203 -16.51 -2.42 -36.25
CA ILE A 203 -15.33 -1.55 -36.14
C ILE A 203 -15.75 -0.12 -35.82
N GLY A 204 -16.82 0.38 -36.49
CA GLY A 204 -17.35 1.71 -36.22
C GLY A 204 -18.27 1.83 -35.00
N ALA A 205 -18.71 0.69 -34.46
CA ALA A 205 -19.65 0.64 -33.34
C ALA A 205 -18.96 0.50 -31.96
N THR A 206 -17.68 0.13 -31.93
CA THR A 206 -16.92 0.00 -30.66
C THR A 206 -16.03 1.21 -30.42
N ASN A 207 -15.91 1.61 -29.15
CA ASN A 207 -14.98 2.67 -28.70
C ASN A 207 -13.60 2.11 -28.28
N ASN A 208 -13.45 0.77 -28.25
CA ASN A 208 -12.27 0.11 -27.73
C ASN A 208 -11.61 -0.77 -28.81
N ILE A 209 -11.03 -0.12 -29.82
CA ILE A 209 -10.08 -0.77 -30.73
C ILE A 209 -8.69 -0.61 -30.15
N ILE A 210 -8.10 -1.72 -29.75
CA ILE A 210 -6.77 -1.74 -29.11
C ILE A 210 -5.71 -1.61 -30.20
N ASP A 211 -4.80 -0.65 -30.01
CA ASP A 211 -3.71 -0.31 -30.92
C ASP A 211 -4.16 -0.07 -32.38
N GLY A 212 -5.44 0.22 -32.60
CA GLY A 212 -6.04 0.37 -33.94
C GLY A 212 -6.15 -0.94 -34.71
N LYS A 213 -5.95 -2.11 -34.10
CA LYS A 213 -5.79 -3.39 -34.75
C LYS A 213 -6.65 -4.52 -34.16
N TYR A 214 -7.10 -4.39 -32.91
CA TYR A 214 -7.74 -5.51 -32.22
C TYR A 214 -9.04 -5.11 -31.54
N PHE A 215 -10.03 -5.98 -31.62
CA PHE A 215 -11.16 -5.99 -30.67
C PHE A 215 -10.76 -6.68 -29.37
N LEU A 216 -11.44 -6.36 -28.28
CA LEU A 216 -11.36 -7.12 -27.04
C LEU A 216 -12.06 -8.48 -27.21
N GLY A 217 -11.35 -9.54 -26.93
CA GLY A 217 -11.89 -10.90 -27.01
C GLY A 217 -12.73 -11.25 -25.79
N GLY A 218 -13.73 -12.10 -26.02
CA GLY A 218 -14.60 -12.64 -24.99
C GLY A 218 -15.48 -13.76 -25.53
N SER A 219 -16.41 -14.22 -24.72
CA SER A 219 -17.41 -15.22 -25.07
C SER A 219 -18.72 -14.92 -24.34
N ASN A 220 -19.78 -15.67 -24.64
CA ASN A 220 -21.03 -15.57 -23.89
C ASN A 220 -20.86 -15.86 -22.39
N LEU A 221 -19.86 -16.65 -22.03
CA LEU A 221 -19.52 -16.96 -20.64
C LEU A 221 -18.52 -15.95 -20.04
N ASP A 222 -17.77 -15.25 -20.88
CA ASP A 222 -16.74 -14.28 -20.50
C ASP A 222 -17.05 -12.93 -21.16
N GLN A 223 -18.20 -12.36 -20.84
CA GLN A 223 -18.66 -11.06 -21.35
C GLN A 223 -17.77 -9.91 -20.85
N SER A 224 -17.15 -10.09 -19.71
CA SER A 224 -16.03 -9.30 -19.19
C SER A 224 -14.93 -10.23 -18.71
N ASN A 225 -13.70 -9.80 -18.80
CA ASN A 225 -12.53 -10.56 -18.33
C ASN A 225 -11.41 -9.59 -17.92
N VAL A 226 -10.40 -10.11 -17.21
CA VAL A 226 -9.32 -9.28 -16.66
C VAL A 226 -8.52 -8.54 -17.74
N PHE A 227 -8.40 -9.08 -18.94
CA PHE A 227 -7.69 -8.39 -20.03
C PHE A 227 -8.49 -7.19 -20.51
N GLY A 228 -9.80 -7.38 -20.77
CA GLY A 228 -10.72 -6.29 -21.09
C GLY A 228 -10.78 -5.23 -19.98
N ASP A 229 -10.78 -5.64 -18.73
CA ASP A 229 -10.72 -4.72 -17.59
C ASP A 229 -9.45 -3.83 -17.67
N ILE A 230 -8.30 -4.43 -17.87
CA ILE A 230 -7.03 -3.69 -17.91
C ILE A 230 -6.90 -2.83 -19.17
N TYR A 231 -7.45 -3.26 -20.30
CA TYR A 231 -7.44 -2.48 -21.54
C TYR A 231 -8.43 -1.32 -21.54
N ALA A 232 -9.63 -1.49 -20.97
CA ALA A 232 -10.75 -0.62 -21.29
C ALA A 232 -11.66 -0.20 -20.14
N SER A 233 -11.59 -0.81 -18.94
CA SER A 233 -12.51 -0.44 -17.85
C SER A 233 -12.17 0.89 -17.17
N GLY A 234 -11.04 1.52 -17.52
CA GLY A 234 -10.59 2.80 -16.97
C GLY A 234 -9.54 2.66 -15.89
N THR A 235 -9.38 3.71 -15.11
CA THR A 235 -8.27 3.83 -14.13
C THR A 235 -8.74 4.32 -12.79
N ASN A 236 -8.00 3.93 -11.75
CA ASN A 236 -8.10 4.42 -10.38
C ASN A 236 -6.83 5.21 -10.02
N VAL A 237 -6.99 6.28 -9.24
CA VAL A 237 -5.88 6.93 -8.55
C VAL A 237 -6.22 7.03 -7.08
N TYR A 238 -5.52 6.27 -6.28
CA TYR A 238 -5.59 6.34 -4.83
C TYR A 238 -4.72 7.49 -4.33
N HIS A 239 -5.25 8.29 -3.43
CA HIS A 239 -4.55 9.40 -2.77
C HIS A 239 -4.58 9.22 -1.27
N SER A 240 -3.44 9.42 -0.62
CA SER A 240 -3.35 9.54 0.83
C SER A 240 -2.49 10.75 1.20
N ARG A 241 -2.97 11.51 2.17
CA ARG A 241 -2.25 12.65 2.74
C ARG A 241 -2.17 12.44 4.23
N GLN A 242 -0.97 12.52 4.77
CA GLN A 242 -0.71 12.38 6.20
C GLN A 242 0.06 13.58 6.69
N PHE A 243 -0.37 14.12 7.80
CA PHE A 243 0.29 15.20 8.48
C PHE A 243 0.42 14.84 9.96
N GLN A 244 1.64 14.91 10.46
CA GLN A 244 1.98 14.66 11.85
C GLN A 244 2.70 15.88 12.38
N PHE A 245 2.27 16.36 13.51
CA PHE A 245 2.85 17.53 14.18
C PHE A 245 2.91 17.26 15.67
N ASP A 246 4.03 17.57 16.28
CA ASP A 246 4.13 17.64 17.73
C ASP A 246 5.02 18.80 18.15
N ALA A 247 4.66 19.42 19.27
CA ALA A 247 5.43 20.48 19.90
C ALA A 247 5.47 20.24 21.40
N GLY A 248 6.62 20.49 22.01
CA GLY A 248 6.80 20.30 23.42
C GLY A 248 7.69 21.34 24.07
N LEU A 249 7.57 21.44 25.37
CA LEU A 249 8.37 22.27 26.26
C LEU A 249 9.02 21.40 27.32
N ASN A 250 10.29 21.67 27.61
CA ASN A 250 11.03 21.05 28.70
C ASN A 250 11.51 22.13 29.65
N PHE A 251 11.30 21.92 30.92
CA PHE A 251 11.66 22.83 32.02
C PHE A 251 12.66 22.12 32.95
N ASP A 252 13.82 22.68 33.10
CA ASP A 252 14.75 22.32 34.20
C ASP A 252 14.33 23.07 35.47
N LEU A 253 13.77 22.32 36.41
CA LEU A 253 13.30 22.83 37.71
C LEU A 253 14.34 22.60 38.84
N SER A 254 15.61 22.33 38.49
CA SER A 254 16.67 22.06 39.48
C SER A 254 16.92 23.22 40.44
N SER A 255 16.52 24.44 40.10
CA SER A 255 16.54 25.59 41.00
C SER A 255 15.49 25.50 42.11
N VAL A 256 14.39 24.79 41.92
CA VAL A 256 13.33 24.54 42.91
C VAL A 256 13.66 23.28 43.71
N LEU A 257 14.00 22.20 43.01
CA LEU A 257 14.40 20.93 43.60
C LEU A 257 15.45 20.28 42.72
N LYS A 258 16.64 20.09 43.24
CA LYS A 258 17.76 19.50 42.47
C LYS A 258 17.37 18.13 41.92
N GLY A 259 17.49 17.98 40.60
CA GLY A 259 17.13 16.77 39.87
C GLY A 259 15.68 16.70 39.39
N LEU A 260 14.89 17.76 39.56
CA LEU A 260 13.50 17.84 39.06
C LEU A 260 13.48 18.47 37.67
N SER A 261 12.70 17.89 36.78
CA SER A 261 12.34 18.45 35.48
C SER A 261 10.83 18.27 35.19
N PHE A 262 10.31 19.08 34.28
CA PHE A 262 8.95 18.96 33.77
C PHE A 262 8.95 19.00 32.27
N HIS A 263 8.20 18.08 31.64
CA HIS A 263 8.08 17.96 30.20
C HIS A 263 6.61 17.98 29.81
N THR A 264 6.28 18.68 28.73
CA THR A 264 4.93 18.67 28.18
C THR A 264 4.96 18.70 26.66
N MET A 265 3.97 18.06 26.05
CA MET A 265 3.85 17.96 24.60
C MET A 265 2.38 17.90 24.19
N VAL A 266 2.09 18.49 23.03
CA VAL A 266 0.85 18.28 22.28
C VAL A 266 1.19 17.73 20.91
N ALA A 267 0.36 16.82 20.41
CA ALA A 267 0.55 16.20 19.11
C ALA A 267 -0.76 16.14 18.33
N ILE A 268 -0.67 16.25 17.02
CA ILE A 268 -1.79 16.12 16.08
C ILE A 268 -1.33 15.20 14.95
N ASP A 269 -2.04 14.08 14.77
CA ASP A 269 -1.94 13.24 13.58
C ASP A 269 -3.21 13.42 12.76
N TYR A 270 -3.07 13.70 11.48
CA TYR A 270 -4.17 13.83 10.55
C TYR A 270 -3.88 13.05 9.27
N ALA A 271 -4.79 12.20 8.87
CA ALA A 271 -4.69 11.42 7.65
C ALA A 271 -5.99 11.50 6.85
N THR A 272 -5.87 11.73 5.53
CA THR A 272 -6.99 11.62 4.60
C THR A 272 -6.65 10.64 3.51
N LEU A 273 -7.65 9.95 3.01
CA LEU A 273 -7.55 9.10 1.84
C LEU A 273 -8.81 9.19 0.99
N TYR A 274 -8.66 9.03 -0.30
CA TYR A 274 -9.75 8.91 -1.26
C TYR A 274 -9.23 8.30 -2.57
N THR A 275 -10.14 7.77 -3.37
CA THR A 275 -9.84 7.26 -4.70
C THR A 275 -10.61 8.06 -5.73
N THR A 276 -9.93 8.54 -6.76
CA THR A 276 -10.56 9.05 -7.96
C THR A 276 -10.54 7.98 -9.04
N SER A 277 -11.64 7.81 -9.78
CA SER A 277 -11.72 6.79 -10.82
C SER A 277 -12.50 7.27 -12.03
N PHE A 278 -12.11 6.77 -13.21
CA PHE A 278 -12.92 6.75 -14.40
C PHE A 278 -13.38 5.32 -14.62
N ASN A 279 -14.69 5.09 -14.58
CA ASN A 279 -15.27 3.77 -14.71
C ASN A 279 -15.95 3.65 -16.08
N ASN A 280 -15.33 2.89 -16.97
CA ASN A 280 -15.84 2.64 -18.30
C ASN A 280 -16.52 1.27 -18.36
N THR A 281 -17.47 1.11 -19.27
CA THR A 281 -17.95 -0.19 -19.74
C THR A 281 -17.34 -0.47 -21.10
N TYR A 282 -17.11 -1.73 -21.40
CA TYR A 282 -16.53 -2.15 -22.67
C TYR A 282 -17.26 -3.39 -23.20
N ALA A 283 -17.32 -3.51 -24.52
CA ALA A 283 -17.81 -4.71 -25.18
C ALA A 283 -16.66 -5.70 -25.39
N THR A 284 -16.97 -6.99 -25.31
CA THR A 284 -16.11 -8.06 -25.78
C THR A 284 -16.74 -8.76 -26.97
N PHE A 285 -15.91 -9.35 -27.81
CA PHE A 285 -16.35 -9.93 -29.06
C PHE A 285 -15.92 -11.39 -29.16
N GLN A 286 -16.80 -12.21 -29.72
CA GLN A 286 -16.53 -13.61 -30.02
C GLN A 286 -16.55 -13.82 -31.53
N PRO A 287 -15.40 -14.19 -32.14
CA PRO A 287 -15.35 -14.41 -33.59
C PRO A 287 -15.93 -15.76 -33.99
N THR A 288 -16.59 -15.79 -35.16
CA THR A 288 -16.91 -17.02 -35.89
C THR A 288 -15.83 -17.21 -36.95
N TRP A 289 -15.12 -18.32 -36.89
CA TRP A 289 -14.01 -18.62 -37.77
C TRP A 289 -14.44 -19.52 -38.93
N ALA A 290 -13.90 -19.25 -40.12
CA ALA A 290 -13.91 -20.17 -41.26
C ALA A 290 -12.45 -20.40 -41.72
N ASN A 291 -12.20 -21.52 -42.38
CA ASN A 291 -10.93 -21.81 -43.00
C ASN A 291 -11.14 -21.95 -44.52
N TYR A 292 -10.52 -21.07 -45.29
CA TYR A 292 -10.51 -21.09 -46.73
C TYR A 292 -9.11 -21.44 -47.25
N ASN A 293 -8.98 -22.66 -47.76
CA ASN A 293 -7.70 -23.18 -48.33
C ASN A 293 -6.52 -23.04 -47.38
N GLY A 294 -6.71 -23.38 -46.12
CA GLY A 294 -5.64 -23.29 -45.09
C GLY A 294 -5.48 -21.90 -44.44
N LYS A 295 -6.25 -20.89 -44.85
CA LYS A 295 -6.23 -19.56 -44.25
C LYS A 295 -7.46 -19.37 -43.40
N ASP A 296 -7.25 -19.11 -42.11
CA ASP A 296 -8.31 -18.74 -41.18
C ASP A 296 -8.76 -17.30 -41.41
N VAL A 297 -10.07 -17.08 -41.44
CA VAL A 297 -10.70 -15.76 -41.53
C VAL A 297 -11.89 -15.68 -40.59
N ILE A 298 -12.21 -14.47 -40.15
CA ILE A 298 -13.38 -14.18 -39.31
C ILE A 298 -14.54 -13.85 -40.22
N VAL A 299 -15.56 -14.75 -40.26
CA VAL A 299 -16.77 -14.60 -41.09
C VAL A 299 -17.93 -13.98 -40.31
N GLY A 300 -17.83 -13.87 -39.01
CA GLY A 300 -18.82 -13.25 -38.12
C GLY A 300 -18.18 -12.79 -36.82
N LEU A 301 -18.80 -11.81 -36.20
CA LEU A 301 -18.38 -11.28 -34.93
C LEU A 301 -19.59 -11.01 -34.04
N ASN A 302 -19.68 -11.70 -32.93
CA ASN A 302 -20.77 -11.52 -31.98
C ASN A 302 -20.34 -10.58 -30.86
N ASN A 303 -21.11 -9.54 -30.60
CA ASN A 303 -20.97 -8.70 -29.42
C ASN A 303 -21.61 -9.40 -28.22
N ASN A 304 -20.90 -9.55 -27.14
CA ASN A 304 -21.34 -10.23 -25.92
C ASN A 304 -22.15 -9.32 -24.97
N GLY A 305 -22.94 -8.43 -25.52
CA GLY A 305 -24.05 -7.76 -24.81
C GLY A 305 -23.72 -6.55 -23.97
N THR A 306 -22.43 -6.19 -23.80
CA THR A 306 -22.04 -4.98 -23.05
C THR A 306 -21.89 -3.81 -24.01
N VAL A 307 -22.41 -2.65 -23.62
CA VAL A 307 -22.26 -1.41 -24.41
C VAL A 307 -20.93 -0.74 -24.08
N ASP A 308 -20.16 -0.43 -25.11
CA ASP A 308 -18.96 0.39 -24.98
C ASP A 308 -19.31 1.82 -24.58
N LYS A 309 -18.92 2.22 -23.37
CA LYS A 309 -19.12 3.58 -22.92
C LYS A 309 -17.91 4.08 -22.14
N LYS A 310 -17.24 5.10 -22.65
CA LYS A 310 -16.24 5.84 -21.89
C LYS A 310 -16.93 6.86 -20.99
N SER A 311 -16.66 6.77 -19.70
CA SER A 311 -17.13 7.76 -18.74
C SER A 311 -16.31 9.04 -18.87
N GLY A 312 -16.95 10.17 -19.15
CA GLY A 312 -16.33 11.49 -19.05
C GLY A 312 -16.36 12.05 -17.63
N VAL A 313 -16.93 11.32 -16.66
CA VAL A 313 -17.10 11.79 -15.29
C VAL A 313 -16.13 11.07 -14.37
N GLN A 314 -15.35 11.88 -13.64
CA GLN A 314 -14.51 11.37 -12.56
C GLN A 314 -15.36 11.10 -11.32
N ASN A 315 -15.25 9.90 -10.80
CA ASN A 315 -15.88 9.52 -9.53
C ASN A 315 -14.90 9.66 -8.38
N ILE A 316 -15.39 10.05 -7.21
CA ILE A 316 -14.64 10.06 -5.96
C ILE A 316 -15.29 9.04 -5.04
N SER A 317 -14.50 8.14 -4.49
CA SER A 317 -14.95 7.08 -3.59
C SER A 317 -13.95 6.82 -2.48
N GLY A 318 -14.38 6.09 -1.45
CA GLY A 318 -13.52 5.69 -0.34
C GLY A 318 -12.94 6.86 0.45
N SER A 319 -13.60 8.04 0.42
CA SER A 319 -13.15 9.20 1.19
C SER A 319 -13.24 8.91 2.67
N ALA A 320 -12.11 9.02 3.34
CA ALA A 320 -12.03 8.87 4.79
C ALA A 320 -10.97 9.83 5.36
N ASP A 321 -11.21 10.24 6.59
CA ASP A 321 -10.23 10.98 7.39
C ASP A 321 -10.13 10.39 8.80
N ASN A 322 -8.96 10.56 9.38
CA ASN A 322 -8.64 10.18 10.75
C ASN A 322 -7.82 11.29 11.37
N GLN A 323 -8.27 11.79 12.51
CA GLN A 323 -7.57 12.80 13.29
C GLN A 323 -7.34 12.27 14.71
N THR A 324 -6.11 12.38 15.18
CA THR A 324 -5.77 12.12 16.58
C THR A 324 -5.11 13.36 17.17
N ILE A 325 -5.65 13.83 18.28
CA ILE A 325 -5.03 14.87 19.11
C ILE A 325 -4.59 14.21 20.40
N ALA A 326 -3.33 14.41 20.77
CA ALA A 326 -2.76 13.84 21.98
C ALA A 326 -2.03 14.89 22.81
N PHE A 327 -1.97 14.64 24.11
CA PHE A 327 -1.12 15.39 25.02
C PHE A 327 -0.34 14.46 25.93
N ASN A 328 0.81 14.92 26.37
CA ASN A 328 1.61 14.29 27.42
C ASN A 328 2.19 15.36 28.30
N ALA A 329 2.18 15.14 29.61
CA ALA A 329 2.87 15.97 30.58
C ALA A 329 3.44 15.07 31.69
N HIS A 330 4.70 15.27 32.04
CA HIS A 330 5.31 14.50 33.12
C HIS A 330 6.35 15.31 33.89
N PHE A 331 6.42 15.01 35.18
CA PHE A 331 7.54 15.38 36.02
C PHE A 331 8.48 14.22 36.16
N ASP A 332 9.77 14.47 36.02
CA ASP A 332 10.83 13.53 36.30
C ASP A 332 11.69 14.06 37.44
N TYR A 333 12.03 13.18 38.35
CA TYR A 333 12.95 13.46 39.44
C TYR A 333 14.02 12.36 39.46
N ASP A 334 15.29 12.77 39.34
CA ASP A 334 16.43 11.88 39.40
C ASP A 334 17.48 12.49 40.33
N ARG A 335 17.88 11.72 41.40
CA ARG A 335 18.89 12.19 42.32
C ARG A 335 19.60 11.05 43.01
N THR A 336 20.91 11.19 43.12
CA THR A 336 21.78 10.36 43.96
C THR A 336 22.10 11.07 45.27
N PHE A 337 21.93 10.39 46.39
CA PHE A 337 22.24 10.85 47.71
C PHE A 337 23.40 10.00 48.26
N ASN A 338 24.36 10.64 48.89
CA ASN A 338 25.55 10.00 49.49
C ASN A 338 26.24 9.01 48.57
N ASP A 339 26.21 9.25 47.25
CA ASP A 339 26.80 8.45 46.18
C ASP A 339 26.33 6.99 46.08
N VAL A 340 25.38 6.55 46.92
CA VAL A 340 24.89 5.16 46.98
C VAL A 340 23.38 5.02 46.89
N HIS A 341 22.60 6.06 47.23
CA HIS A 341 21.14 6.00 47.18
C HIS A 341 20.63 6.68 45.89
N ASN A 342 20.23 5.92 44.91
CA ASN A 342 19.69 6.48 43.66
C ASN A 342 18.17 6.41 43.72
N VAL A 343 17.53 7.55 43.56
CA VAL A 343 16.08 7.73 43.58
C VAL A 343 15.65 8.30 42.24
N SER A 344 14.71 7.65 41.58
CA SER A 344 14.04 8.15 40.38
C SER A 344 12.54 8.10 40.57
N ALA A 345 11.85 9.15 40.15
CA ALA A 345 10.38 9.22 40.23
C ALA A 345 9.85 9.87 38.95
N MET A 346 8.76 9.36 38.41
CA MET A 346 8.03 9.93 37.30
C MET A 346 6.54 10.03 37.66
N LEU A 347 5.96 11.22 37.49
CA LEU A 347 4.51 11.43 37.53
C LEU A 347 4.07 11.86 36.14
N VAL A 348 3.28 11.04 35.45
CA VAL A 348 2.83 11.29 34.09
C VAL A 348 1.33 11.44 33.99
N ALA A 349 0.89 12.35 33.13
CA ALA A 349 -0.48 12.46 32.63
C ALA A 349 -0.46 12.52 31.11
N ASN A 350 -1.17 11.62 30.47
CA ASN A 350 -1.28 11.60 29.02
C ASN A 350 -2.69 11.26 28.58
N GLY A 351 -3.01 11.58 27.34
CA GLY A 351 -4.30 11.23 26.76
C GLY A 351 -4.36 11.55 25.28
N TYR A 352 -5.35 10.96 24.63
CA TYR A 352 -5.65 11.26 23.24
C TYR A 352 -7.14 11.21 22.95
N GLN A 353 -7.53 11.92 21.91
CA GLN A 353 -8.85 11.84 21.29
C GLN A 353 -8.68 11.56 19.81
N GLN A 354 -9.34 10.51 19.33
CA GLN A 354 -9.38 10.14 17.92
C GLN A 354 -10.78 10.34 17.35
N THR A 355 -10.85 10.98 16.18
CA THR A 355 -12.03 11.14 15.36
C THR A 355 -11.80 10.46 14.02
N LYS A 356 -12.75 9.65 13.55
CA LYS A 356 -12.70 9.01 12.24
C LYS A 356 -13.97 9.29 11.47
N SER A 357 -13.85 9.51 10.18
CA SER A 357 -15.02 9.61 9.30
C SER A 357 -15.82 8.31 9.33
N GLY A 358 -17.16 8.43 9.33
CA GLY A 358 -18.07 7.29 9.44
C GLY A 358 -18.30 6.79 10.88
N GLU A 359 -17.57 7.28 11.88
CA GLU A 359 -17.77 6.96 13.28
C GLU A 359 -18.41 8.16 14.01
N TYR A 360 -19.60 7.96 14.59
CA TYR A 360 -20.27 9.02 15.34
C TYR A 360 -19.56 9.37 16.66
N HIS A 361 -19.07 8.35 17.36
CA HIS A 361 -18.43 8.52 18.65
C HIS A 361 -16.90 8.61 18.52
N LYS A 362 -16.34 9.66 19.09
CA LYS A 362 -14.90 9.81 19.25
C LYS A 362 -14.34 8.77 20.22
N THR A 363 -13.16 8.25 19.94
CA THR A 363 -12.41 7.44 20.90
C THR A 363 -11.54 8.36 21.73
N SER A 364 -11.73 8.37 23.07
CA SER A 364 -10.92 9.15 23.98
C SER A 364 -10.42 8.29 25.13
N ASN A 365 -9.13 8.38 25.39
CA ASN A 365 -8.47 7.74 26.51
C ASN A 365 -7.58 8.76 27.23
N ALA A 366 -7.45 8.58 28.53
CA ALA A 366 -6.49 9.31 29.35
C ALA A 366 -5.83 8.35 30.34
N ASN A 367 -4.67 8.70 30.84
CA ASN A 367 -3.97 7.93 31.84
C ASN A 367 -3.18 8.86 32.75
N MET A 368 -3.19 8.57 34.04
CA MET A 368 -2.21 9.11 34.99
C MET A 368 -1.38 7.94 35.51
N GLY A 369 -0.09 8.17 35.66
CA GLY A 369 0.84 7.17 36.13
C GLY A 369 1.85 7.73 37.11
N LEU A 370 2.20 6.95 38.09
CA LEU A 370 3.31 7.20 39.03
C LEU A 370 4.29 6.03 38.93
N GLN A 371 5.55 6.35 38.73
CA GLN A 371 6.64 5.38 38.83
C GLN A 371 7.66 5.87 39.86
N LEU A 372 8.06 5.00 40.77
CA LEU A 372 9.08 5.24 41.76
C LEU A 372 10.12 4.14 41.64
N SER A 373 11.37 4.51 41.53
CA SER A 373 12.50 3.60 41.47
C SER A 373 13.53 3.99 42.51
N TYR A 374 14.03 3.01 43.22
CA TYR A 374 15.08 3.18 44.17
C TYR A 374 16.15 2.09 43.99
N ASN A 375 17.39 2.45 44.02
CA ASN A 375 18.46 1.47 44.18
C ASN A 375 19.49 1.93 45.17
N TYR A 376 20.02 0.95 45.93
CA TYR A 376 21.13 1.14 46.86
C TYR A 376 22.42 0.56 46.24
N ASP A 377 23.41 1.42 46.01
CA ASP A 377 24.72 1.09 45.47
C ASP A 377 24.67 0.24 44.17
N HIS A 378 23.63 0.42 43.36
CA HIS A 378 23.35 -0.46 42.21
C HIS A 378 23.36 -1.97 42.53
N LYS A 379 22.99 -2.32 43.75
CA LYS A 379 23.02 -3.65 44.33
C LYS A 379 21.64 -4.17 44.67
N TYR A 380 20.83 -3.37 45.34
CA TYR A 380 19.42 -3.65 45.67
C TYR A 380 18.52 -2.67 44.96
N TYR A 381 17.46 -3.17 44.36
CA TYR A 381 16.52 -2.40 43.56
C TYR A 381 15.11 -2.60 44.08
N ALA A 382 14.32 -1.53 44.12
CA ALA A 382 12.91 -1.58 44.42
C ALA A 382 12.19 -0.61 43.47
N ASP A 383 11.24 -1.11 42.69
CA ASP A 383 10.42 -0.31 41.80
C ASP A 383 8.95 -0.44 42.18
N PHE A 384 8.22 0.67 42.08
CA PHE A 384 6.78 0.72 42.22
C PHE A 384 6.20 1.51 41.07
N ALA A 385 5.14 0.97 40.42
CA ALA A 385 4.41 1.71 39.42
C ALA A 385 2.90 1.60 39.66
N LEU A 386 2.21 2.69 39.40
CA LEU A 386 0.76 2.79 39.47
C LEU A 386 0.27 3.46 38.21
N ALA A 387 -0.58 2.78 37.43
CA ALA A 387 -1.27 3.35 36.29
C ALA A 387 -2.79 3.45 36.55
N THR A 388 -3.39 4.57 36.14
CA THR A 388 -4.82 4.81 36.26
C THR A 388 -5.43 5.11 34.89
N PRO A 389 -5.55 4.07 34.00
CA PRO A 389 -6.14 4.28 32.69
C PRO A 389 -7.62 4.61 32.79
N TRP A 390 -8.02 5.60 31.99
CA TRP A 390 -9.40 6.03 31.83
C TRP A 390 -9.83 5.87 30.37
N SER A 391 -11.03 5.34 30.12
CA SER A 391 -11.55 5.13 28.76
C SER A 391 -12.99 5.61 28.64
N ALA A 392 -13.26 6.45 27.66
CA ALA A 392 -14.60 6.91 27.32
C ALA A 392 -15.52 5.79 26.80
N LYS A 393 -14.97 4.69 26.31
CA LYS A 393 -15.72 3.52 25.78
C LYS A 393 -16.45 2.73 26.86
N LEU A 394 -16.06 2.88 28.13
CA LEU A 394 -16.65 2.14 29.23
C LEU A 394 -17.82 2.94 29.86
N PRO A 395 -18.79 2.26 30.49
CA PRO A 395 -19.82 2.90 31.29
C PRO A 395 -19.25 3.86 32.34
N SER A 396 -19.91 4.95 32.65
CA SER A 396 -19.38 6.03 33.51
C SER A 396 -18.79 5.55 34.84
N ALA A 397 -19.40 4.56 35.47
CA ALA A 397 -18.94 3.99 36.75
C ALA A 397 -17.70 3.05 36.63
N LYS A 398 -17.29 2.68 35.39
CA LYS A 398 -16.20 1.73 35.14
C LYS A 398 -15.10 2.32 34.24
N ARG A 399 -15.07 3.62 34.03
CA ARG A 399 -14.12 4.28 33.13
C ARG A 399 -12.70 4.35 33.65
N LEU A 400 -12.52 4.32 34.96
CA LEU A 400 -11.22 4.39 35.60
C LEU A 400 -10.76 2.98 36.04
N GLY A 401 -9.59 2.59 35.61
CA GLY A 401 -8.87 1.39 36.07
C GLY A 401 -7.80 1.78 37.10
N LEU A 402 -7.34 0.82 37.87
CA LEU A 402 -6.21 0.94 38.78
C LEU A 402 -5.30 -0.27 38.60
N SER A 403 -4.04 -0.03 38.27
CA SER A 403 -3.06 -1.09 37.97
C SER A 403 -1.76 -0.82 38.74
N PRO A 404 -1.64 -1.26 40.00
CA PRO A 404 -0.39 -1.19 40.72
C PRO A 404 0.54 -2.34 40.35
N SER A 405 1.86 -2.09 40.34
CA SER A 405 2.91 -3.12 40.24
C SER A 405 4.09 -2.78 41.12
N ALA A 406 4.77 -3.79 41.64
CA ALA A 406 5.98 -3.64 42.43
C ALA A 406 7.00 -4.73 42.01
N THR A 407 8.26 -4.34 41.96
CA THR A 407 9.39 -5.22 41.63
C THR A 407 10.53 -5.04 42.63
N LEU A 408 11.16 -6.11 43.02
CA LEU A 408 12.39 -6.11 43.83
C LEU A 408 13.49 -6.82 43.04
N GLY A 409 14.68 -6.27 43.06
CA GLY A 409 15.86 -6.81 42.39
C GLY A 409 17.09 -6.84 43.27
N TRP A 410 17.91 -7.88 43.09
CA TRP A 410 19.18 -8.04 43.78
C TRP A 410 20.28 -8.43 42.81
N ARG A 411 21.35 -7.64 42.78
CA ARG A 411 22.53 -7.88 41.94
C ARG A 411 23.59 -8.62 42.72
N LEU A 412 23.54 -9.96 42.71
CA LEU A 412 24.44 -10.85 43.41
C LEU A 412 25.94 -10.60 43.08
N SER A 413 26.25 -10.20 41.84
CA SER A 413 27.65 -9.95 41.42
C SER A 413 28.30 -8.78 42.13
N LYS A 414 27.57 -7.98 42.90
CA LYS A 414 28.09 -6.88 43.73
C LYS A 414 28.17 -7.19 45.22
N GLU A 415 27.97 -8.41 45.62
CA GLU A 415 28.05 -8.85 47.03
C GLU A 415 29.49 -9.17 47.52
N LYS A 416 30.51 -8.94 46.69
CA LYS A 416 31.90 -9.20 47.08
C LYS A 416 32.55 -7.94 47.65
#